data_bd31d3b49d7bd2268bf5e507b9d5ba96
#
_entry.id   bd31d3b49d7bd2268bf5e507b9d5ba96
#
_cell.length_a   1.000
_cell.length_b   1.000
_cell.length_c   1.000
_cell.angle_alpha   90.00
_cell.angle_beta   90.00
_cell.angle_gamma   90.00
#
_symmetry.space_group_name_H-M   'P 1'
#
loop_
_entity.id
_entity.type
_entity.pdbx_description
1 polymer ?
#
loop_
_entity_poly.entity_id
_entity_poly.type
_entity_poly.pdbx_seq_one_letter_code
_entity_poly.pdbx_strand_id
1 'polypeptide(L)'
;MCIRDRKKTDYMFISVTALADRQVEQTIEETTQRCGTRAFVPHGGVVGMDALLENSDVWESVDVIMKKSPHNVDCAAAGLDPDEISEETTLYDGPTRGICPLFPRNVNTHAAIAYAGIGFDRTHSVLQVDPAWKEATVAIHAKGPGVDLRVERVESITGVTGASTPASIYNTVQMIGSTGPGIHLR
;
A
#
# COMPACT_ATOMS: atom_id res chain seq x y z
N MET A 1 -14.15 6.61 -15.09
CA MET A 1 -12.93 6.59 -15.93
C MET A 1 -13.07 7.34 -17.24
N CYS A 2 -14.19 7.27 -17.95
CA CYS A 2 -14.34 7.83 -19.32
C CYS A 2 -14.02 9.33 -19.54
N ILE A 3 -14.12 10.22 -18.55
CA ILE A 3 -13.87 11.66 -18.75
C ILE A 3 -12.37 11.96 -18.74
N ARG A 4 -11.58 11.27 -17.91
CA ARG A 4 -10.11 11.45 -17.81
C ARG A 4 -9.40 10.89 -19.03
N ASP A 5 -9.85 9.74 -19.56
CA ASP A 5 -9.31 9.11 -20.77
C ASP A 5 -9.38 10.03 -21.98
N ARG A 6 -10.50 10.76 -22.11
CA ARG A 6 -10.69 11.75 -23.21
C ARG A 6 -9.77 12.98 -23.10
N LYS A 7 -9.32 13.32 -21.88
CA LYS A 7 -8.45 14.48 -21.63
C LYS A 7 -6.96 14.16 -21.66
N LYS A 8 -6.58 12.88 -21.82
CA LYS A 8 -5.17 12.43 -21.78
C LYS A 8 -4.42 12.98 -20.57
N THR A 9 -4.98 12.79 -19.37
CA THR A 9 -4.46 13.32 -18.13
C THR A 9 -3.89 12.17 -17.30
N ASP A 10 -2.70 12.36 -16.76
CA ASP A 10 -2.11 11.44 -15.78
C ASP A 10 -2.98 11.32 -14.52
N TYR A 11 -2.91 10.21 -13.85
CA TYR A 11 -3.72 9.89 -12.68
C TYR A 11 -2.85 9.37 -11.52
N MET A 12 -3.18 9.76 -10.30
CA MET A 12 -2.56 9.20 -9.10
C MET A 12 -3.62 8.54 -8.22
N PHE A 13 -3.32 7.32 -7.77
CA PHE A 13 -4.18 6.58 -6.85
C PHE A 13 -4.07 7.14 -5.43
N ILE A 14 -5.19 7.32 -4.77
CA ILE A 14 -5.22 7.53 -3.31
C ILE A 14 -5.64 6.21 -2.63
N SER A 15 -6.53 5.43 -3.26
CA SER A 15 -6.94 4.10 -2.79
C SER A 15 -6.29 3.03 -3.67
N VAL A 16 -5.11 2.57 -3.26
CA VAL A 16 -4.32 1.57 -4.01
C VAL A 16 -4.97 0.18 -3.90
N THR A 17 -5.76 -0.07 -2.86
CA THR A 17 -6.52 -1.31 -2.67
C THR A 17 -7.45 -1.65 -3.84
N ALA A 18 -7.87 -0.63 -4.63
CA ALA A 18 -8.67 -0.85 -5.84
C ALA A 18 -7.96 -1.71 -6.89
N LEU A 19 -6.61 -1.71 -6.91
CA LEU A 19 -5.81 -2.53 -7.84
C LEU A 19 -5.81 -4.02 -7.47
N ALA A 20 -6.32 -4.40 -6.30
CA ALA A 20 -6.52 -5.81 -5.96
C ALA A 20 -7.62 -6.47 -6.80
N ASP A 21 -8.54 -5.71 -7.38
CA ASP A 21 -9.47 -6.18 -8.40
C ASP A 21 -8.74 -6.28 -9.75
N ARG A 22 -8.63 -7.51 -10.27
CA ARG A 22 -7.90 -7.81 -11.52
C ARG A 22 -8.47 -7.06 -12.72
N GLN A 23 -9.80 -6.88 -12.76
CA GLN A 23 -10.45 -6.18 -13.87
C GLN A 23 -10.17 -4.67 -13.81
N VAL A 24 -10.13 -4.09 -12.61
CA VAL A 24 -9.74 -2.69 -12.39
C VAL A 24 -8.29 -2.48 -12.79
N GLU A 25 -7.38 -3.34 -12.30
CA GLU A 25 -5.94 -3.31 -12.63
C GLU A 25 -5.75 -3.36 -14.16
N GLN A 26 -6.26 -4.38 -14.83
CA GLN A 26 -6.17 -4.53 -16.28
C GLN A 26 -6.79 -3.35 -17.05
N THR A 27 -7.97 -2.88 -16.63
CA THR A 27 -8.64 -1.73 -17.29
C THR A 27 -7.78 -0.47 -17.21
N ILE A 28 -7.06 -0.26 -16.11
CA ILE A 28 -6.18 0.89 -15.94
C ILE A 28 -4.96 0.76 -16.83
N GLU A 29 -4.32 -0.41 -16.86
CA GLU A 29 -3.16 -0.67 -17.71
C GLU A 29 -3.50 -0.48 -19.20
N GLU A 30 -4.57 -1.10 -19.68
CA GLU A 30 -5.02 -0.97 -21.07
C GLU A 30 -5.37 0.49 -21.42
N THR A 31 -6.03 1.20 -20.48
CA THR A 31 -6.43 2.59 -20.72
C THR A 31 -5.24 3.53 -20.76
N THR A 32 -4.29 3.37 -19.85
CA THR A 32 -3.08 4.21 -19.84
C THR A 32 -2.23 3.99 -21.09
N GLN A 33 -2.07 2.75 -21.52
CA GLN A 33 -1.37 2.41 -22.77
C GLN A 33 -2.06 3.01 -23.99
N ARG A 34 -3.38 2.81 -24.12
CA ARG A 34 -4.18 3.33 -25.24
C ARG A 34 -4.17 4.85 -25.33
N CYS A 35 -4.19 5.54 -24.18
CA CYS A 35 -4.27 7.00 -24.11
C CYS A 35 -2.91 7.70 -24.05
N GLY A 36 -1.80 6.95 -23.87
CA GLY A 36 -0.47 7.51 -23.67
C GLY A 36 -0.39 8.34 -22.37
N THR A 37 -1.06 7.90 -21.32
CA THR A 37 -1.09 8.54 -19.99
C THR A 37 -0.44 7.64 -18.96
N ARG A 38 -0.18 8.17 -17.74
CA ARG A 38 0.46 7.45 -16.65
C ARG A 38 -0.48 7.35 -15.46
N ALA A 39 -0.43 6.21 -14.78
CA ALA A 39 -1.07 6.01 -13.49
C ALA A 39 0.02 5.84 -12.42
N PHE A 40 -0.06 6.61 -11.33
CA PHE A 40 0.94 6.62 -10.27
C PHE A 40 0.40 6.03 -8.99
N VAL A 41 1.18 5.14 -8.39
CA VAL A 41 0.97 4.64 -7.02
C VAL A 41 1.87 5.46 -6.09
N PRO A 42 1.32 6.27 -5.17
CA PRO A 42 2.12 7.05 -4.24
C PRO A 42 2.71 6.13 -3.16
N HIS A 43 3.83 6.52 -2.58
CA HIS A 43 4.41 5.82 -1.43
C HIS A 43 3.45 5.78 -0.23
N GLY A 44 2.63 6.83 -0.03
CA GLY A 44 1.59 6.86 1.01
C GLY A 44 2.11 6.68 2.43
N GLY A 45 3.37 7.05 2.67
CA GLY A 45 4.07 6.82 3.93
C GLY A 45 4.76 5.45 4.03
N VAL A 46 4.73 4.62 2.98
CA VAL A 46 5.53 3.39 2.92
C VAL A 46 7.01 3.74 2.77
N VAL A 47 7.85 3.11 3.57
CA VAL A 47 9.32 3.24 3.50
C VAL A 47 9.87 2.02 2.78
N GLY A 48 10.87 2.23 1.90
CA GLY A 48 11.54 1.15 1.17
C GLY A 48 10.82 0.64 -0.08
N MET A 49 9.83 1.38 -0.60
CA MET A 49 9.17 1.02 -1.87
C MET A 49 10.12 1.05 -3.07
N ASP A 50 11.08 1.96 -3.06
CA ASP A 50 12.15 2.05 -4.03
C ASP A 50 12.98 0.76 -4.06
N ALA A 51 13.45 0.30 -2.90
CA ALA A 51 14.20 -0.94 -2.78
C ALA A 51 13.40 -2.18 -3.21
N LEU A 52 12.09 -2.21 -2.91
CA LEU A 52 11.21 -3.28 -3.36
C LEU A 52 11.08 -3.29 -4.89
N LEU A 53 10.84 -2.12 -5.49
CA LEU A 53 10.63 -1.98 -6.93
C LEU A 53 11.91 -2.30 -7.72
N GLU A 54 13.07 -1.80 -7.28
CA GLU A 54 14.36 -2.01 -7.93
C GLU A 54 14.79 -3.49 -7.96
N ASN A 55 14.28 -4.28 -7.02
CA ASN A 55 14.60 -5.70 -6.90
C ASN A 55 13.39 -6.62 -7.11
N SER A 56 12.32 -6.13 -7.75
CA SER A 56 11.06 -6.88 -7.94
C SER A 56 11.25 -8.24 -8.61
N ASP A 57 12.22 -8.36 -9.50
CA ASP A 57 12.54 -9.62 -10.20
C ASP A 57 13.36 -10.60 -9.35
N VAL A 58 13.90 -10.14 -8.22
CA VAL A 58 14.79 -10.94 -7.34
C VAL A 58 14.04 -11.51 -6.14
N TRP A 59 12.93 -10.87 -5.71
CA TRP A 59 12.22 -11.29 -4.51
C TRP A 59 11.53 -12.66 -4.67
N GLU A 60 11.86 -13.58 -3.78
CA GLU A 60 11.20 -14.89 -3.64
C GLU A 60 9.99 -14.79 -2.69
N SER A 61 10.09 -13.95 -1.64
CA SER A 61 9.00 -13.67 -0.72
C SER A 61 8.98 -12.20 -0.32
N VAL A 62 7.77 -11.67 -0.10
CA VAL A 62 7.51 -10.35 0.47
C VAL A 62 6.37 -10.48 1.47
N ASP A 63 6.65 -10.16 2.73
CA ASP A 63 5.68 -10.16 3.83
C ASP A 63 5.43 -8.72 4.27
N VAL A 64 4.17 -8.39 4.53
CA VAL A 64 3.74 -7.11 5.11
C VAL A 64 2.97 -7.38 6.38
N ILE A 65 3.47 -6.89 7.50
CA ILE A 65 2.86 -7.06 8.81
C ILE A 65 2.44 -5.69 9.34
N MET A 66 1.15 -5.50 9.54
CA MET A 66 0.62 -4.26 10.12
C MET A 66 0.03 -4.55 11.50
N LYS A 67 0.41 -3.71 12.48
CA LYS A 67 -0.04 -3.76 13.86
C LYS A 67 -0.61 -2.43 14.29
N LYS A 68 -1.81 -2.41 14.89
CA LYS A 68 -2.44 -1.18 15.39
C LYS A 68 -3.59 -1.46 16.36
N SER A 69 -4.12 -0.41 17.01
CA SER A 69 -5.34 -0.54 17.80
C SER A 69 -6.54 -0.91 16.91
N PRO A 70 -7.48 -1.76 17.39
CA PRO A 70 -8.70 -2.08 16.65
C PRO A 70 -9.54 -0.83 16.29
N HIS A 71 -9.55 0.19 17.14
CA HIS A 71 -10.24 1.47 16.85
C HIS A 71 -9.61 2.29 15.70
N ASN A 72 -8.41 1.92 15.24
CA ASN A 72 -7.77 2.49 14.06
C ASN A 72 -7.97 1.63 12.80
N VAL A 73 -8.84 0.62 12.86
CA VAL A 73 -9.23 -0.23 11.73
C VAL A 73 -10.70 0.03 11.40
N ASP A 74 -10.99 0.29 10.13
CA ASP A 74 -12.36 0.29 9.64
C ASP A 74 -12.77 -1.17 9.37
N CYS A 75 -13.44 -1.77 10.35
CA CYS A 75 -13.82 -3.17 10.35
C CYS A 75 -15.15 -3.45 9.63
N ALA A 76 -15.84 -2.41 9.13
CA ALA A 76 -17.21 -2.53 8.60
C ALA A 76 -17.32 -3.50 7.43
N ALA A 77 -16.35 -3.49 6.49
CA ALA A 77 -16.37 -4.40 5.34
C ALA A 77 -16.07 -5.86 5.71
N ALA A 78 -15.39 -6.08 6.84
CA ALA A 78 -15.10 -7.41 7.38
C ALA A 78 -16.22 -7.94 8.31
N GLY A 79 -17.21 -7.08 8.63
CA GLY A 79 -18.30 -7.44 9.55
C GLY A 79 -17.85 -7.63 11.00
N LEU A 80 -16.77 -6.96 11.42
CA LEU A 80 -16.21 -7.04 12.76
C LEU A 80 -16.54 -5.79 13.57
N ASP A 81 -16.74 -5.97 14.88
CA ASP A 81 -16.90 -4.88 15.84
C ASP A 81 -15.57 -4.67 16.58
N PRO A 82 -14.91 -3.50 16.46
CA PRO A 82 -13.67 -3.23 17.18
C PRO A 82 -13.82 -3.25 18.70
N ASP A 83 -15.02 -2.99 19.24
CA ASP A 83 -15.28 -2.99 20.69
C ASP A 83 -15.35 -4.42 21.27
N GLU A 84 -15.54 -5.44 20.45
CA GLU A 84 -15.50 -6.86 20.86
C GLU A 84 -14.08 -7.42 20.94
N ILE A 85 -13.07 -6.69 20.43
CA ILE A 85 -11.67 -7.12 20.42
C ILE A 85 -11.00 -6.70 21.73
N SER A 86 -10.74 -7.66 22.62
CA SER A 86 -10.21 -7.42 23.98
C SER A 86 -8.74 -7.80 24.17
N GLU A 87 -8.13 -8.49 23.21
CA GLU A 87 -6.74 -8.97 23.25
C GLU A 87 -6.10 -8.96 21.88
N GLU A 88 -4.79 -9.24 21.80
CA GLU A 88 -4.09 -9.34 20.52
C GLU A 88 -4.78 -10.35 19.61
N THR A 89 -5.22 -9.88 18.46
CA THR A 89 -6.00 -10.66 17.50
C THR A 89 -5.45 -10.46 16.09
N THR A 90 -5.28 -11.57 15.36
CA THR A 90 -4.97 -11.54 13.93
C THR A 90 -6.27 -11.48 13.14
N LEU A 91 -6.54 -10.34 12.50
CA LEU A 91 -7.72 -10.13 11.68
C LEU A 91 -7.57 -10.73 10.28
N TYR A 92 -6.35 -10.82 9.80
CA TYR A 92 -6.05 -11.39 8.48
C TYR A 92 -4.63 -11.95 8.44
N ASP A 93 -4.50 -13.07 7.73
CA ASP A 93 -3.24 -13.74 7.43
C ASP A 93 -3.39 -14.46 6.07
N GLY A 94 -2.71 -13.96 5.01
CA GLY A 94 -2.83 -14.52 3.67
C GLY A 94 -2.39 -13.56 2.55
N PRO A 95 -2.70 -13.87 1.28
CA PRO A 95 -2.34 -13.03 0.15
C PRO A 95 -2.92 -11.61 0.22
N THR A 96 -2.15 -10.60 -0.22
CA THR A 96 -2.59 -9.20 -0.21
C THR A 96 -3.89 -8.98 -0.99
N ARG A 97 -4.15 -9.75 -2.03
CA ARG A 97 -5.41 -9.65 -2.78
C ARG A 97 -6.64 -9.88 -1.91
N GLY A 98 -6.56 -10.80 -0.96
CA GLY A 98 -7.68 -11.16 -0.08
C GLY A 98 -7.96 -10.14 1.02
N ILE A 99 -6.95 -9.44 1.53
CA ILE A 99 -7.14 -8.44 2.60
C ILE A 99 -7.78 -7.14 2.07
N CYS A 100 -7.51 -6.77 0.82
CA CYS A 100 -7.95 -5.48 0.26
C CYS A 100 -9.47 -5.26 0.29
N PRO A 101 -10.33 -6.23 -0.08
CA PRO A 101 -11.78 -6.05 0.00
C PRO A 101 -12.32 -6.04 1.44
N LEU A 102 -11.61 -6.66 2.39
CA LEU A 102 -12.04 -6.72 3.80
C LEU A 102 -11.71 -5.42 4.56
N PHE A 103 -10.60 -4.78 4.22
CA PHE A 103 -10.12 -3.57 4.91
C PHE A 103 -9.69 -2.47 3.92
N PRO A 104 -10.57 -2.04 2.99
CA PRO A 104 -10.19 -1.20 1.84
C PRO A 104 -9.62 0.16 2.21
N ARG A 105 -9.96 0.68 3.41
CA ARG A 105 -9.47 1.98 3.90
C ARG A 105 -8.18 1.87 4.72
N ASN A 106 -7.80 0.67 5.16
CA ASN A 106 -6.69 0.46 6.09
C ASN A 106 -5.43 -0.07 5.43
N VAL A 107 -5.56 -0.86 4.36
CA VAL A 107 -4.47 -1.66 3.81
C VAL A 107 -3.91 -1.12 2.49
N ASN A 108 -4.05 0.19 2.25
CA ASN A 108 -3.39 0.83 1.10
C ASN A 108 -1.87 0.63 1.09
N THR A 109 -1.26 0.58 2.28
CA THR A 109 0.17 0.25 2.46
C THR A 109 0.48 -1.16 1.95
N HIS A 110 -0.32 -2.17 2.31
CA HIS A 110 -0.16 -3.54 1.81
C HIS A 110 -0.29 -3.60 0.29
N ALA A 111 -1.31 -2.92 -0.25
CA ALA A 111 -1.54 -2.85 -1.69
C ALA A 111 -0.37 -2.19 -2.43
N ALA A 112 0.17 -1.08 -1.90
CA ALA A 112 1.32 -0.39 -2.50
C ALA A 112 2.59 -1.26 -2.48
N ILE A 113 2.85 -1.96 -1.37
CA ILE A 113 3.98 -2.90 -1.23
C ILE A 113 3.84 -4.07 -2.20
N ALA A 114 2.64 -4.66 -2.30
CA ALA A 114 2.38 -5.74 -3.24
C ALA A 114 2.61 -5.31 -4.69
N TYR A 115 2.17 -4.11 -5.05
CA TYR A 115 2.34 -3.56 -6.39
C TYR A 115 3.82 -3.28 -6.72
N ALA A 116 4.59 -2.77 -5.76
CA ALA A 116 6.02 -2.51 -5.93
C ALA A 116 6.89 -3.78 -5.89
N GLY A 117 6.43 -4.82 -5.21
CA GLY A 117 7.16 -6.06 -5.01
C GLY A 117 6.79 -7.16 -6.01
N ILE A 118 6.19 -8.23 -5.52
CA ILE A 118 5.94 -9.48 -6.27
C ILE A 118 4.46 -9.70 -6.63
N GLY A 119 3.65 -8.66 -6.55
CA GLY A 119 2.23 -8.67 -6.90
C GLY A 119 1.30 -9.11 -5.78
N PHE A 120 0.00 -8.85 -5.96
CA PHE A 120 -1.03 -9.04 -4.95
C PHE A 120 -1.25 -10.51 -4.51
N ASP A 121 -0.98 -11.45 -5.38
CA ASP A 121 -1.22 -12.88 -5.11
C ASP A 121 -0.05 -13.55 -4.38
N ARG A 122 1.16 -13.03 -4.53
CA ARG A 122 2.38 -13.58 -3.96
C ARG A 122 2.84 -12.84 -2.70
N THR A 123 2.49 -11.57 -2.55
CA THR A 123 2.79 -10.82 -1.34
C THR A 123 1.88 -11.29 -0.21
N HIS A 124 2.49 -11.65 0.91
CA HIS A 124 1.80 -12.11 2.11
C HIS A 124 1.50 -10.93 3.04
N SER A 125 0.27 -10.85 3.52
CA SER A 125 -0.23 -9.76 4.36
C SER A 125 -0.76 -10.29 5.68
N VAL A 126 -0.30 -9.66 6.77
CA VAL A 126 -0.80 -9.92 8.12
C VAL A 126 -1.32 -8.62 8.72
N LEU A 127 -2.55 -8.62 9.21
CA LEU A 127 -3.14 -7.52 9.96
C LEU A 127 -3.44 -7.98 11.38
N GLN A 128 -2.76 -7.39 12.35
CA GLN A 128 -2.93 -7.67 13.77
C GLN A 128 -3.44 -6.42 14.50
N VAL A 129 -4.26 -6.64 15.49
CA VAL A 129 -4.79 -5.58 16.35
C VAL A 129 -4.67 -5.96 17.82
N ASP A 130 -4.45 -4.96 18.68
CA ASP A 130 -4.47 -5.09 20.13
C ASP A 130 -4.95 -3.76 20.74
N PRO A 131 -5.93 -3.75 21.64
CA PRO A 131 -6.38 -2.54 22.34
C PRO A 131 -5.27 -1.82 23.13
N ALA A 132 -4.22 -2.54 23.54
CA ALA A 132 -3.09 -1.97 24.25
C ALA A 132 -2.12 -1.14 23.36
N TRP A 133 -2.17 -1.31 22.06
CA TRP A 133 -1.27 -0.58 21.15
C TRP A 133 -1.73 0.85 20.91
N LYS A 134 -0.83 1.80 21.14
CA LYS A 134 -1.06 3.25 20.98
C LYS A 134 -0.51 3.78 19.65
N GLU A 135 0.37 3.03 19.03
CA GLU A 135 1.02 3.37 17.77
C GLU A 135 0.76 2.25 16.77
N ALA A 136 0.86 2.59 15.49
CA ALA A 136 0.85 1.59 14.44
C ALA A 136 2.27 1.26 14.00
N THR A 137 2.46 -0.02 13.74
CA THR A 137 3.70 -0.53 13.13
C THR A 137 3.37 -1.14 11.77
N VAL A 138 4.22 -0.86 10.80
CA VAL A 138 4.25 -1.55 9.51
C VAL A 138 5.64 -2.10 9.31
N ALA A 139 5.76 -3.41 9.23
CA ALA A 139 6.99 -4.11 8.92
C ALA A 139 6.91 -4.75 7.53
N ILE A 140 8.00 -4.64 6.77
CA ILE A 140 8.19 -5.27 5.46
C ILE A 140 9.37 -6.21 5.58
N HIS A 141 9.19 -7.45 5.21
CA HIS A 141 10.28 -8.42 5.07
C HIS A 141 10.28 -8.94 3.64
N ALA A 142 11.36 -8.70 2.91
CA ALA A 142 11.52 -9.23 1.57
C ALA A 142 12.81 -10.04 1.47
N LYS A 143 12.74 -11.22 0.87
CA LYS A 143 13.87 -12.13 0.72
C LYS A 143 14.04 -12.55 -0.71
N GLY A 144 15.29 -12.61 -1.14
CA GLY A 144 15.73 -13.13 -2.41
C GLY A 144 17.16 -13.67 -2.31
N PRO A 145 17.73 -14.22 -3.39
CA PRO A 145 19.07 -14.79 -3.39
C PRO A 145 20.13 -13.77 -2.94
N GLY A 146 20.70 -13.99 -1.76
CA GLY A 146 21.77 -13.13 -1.21
C GLY A 146 21.29 -11.80 -0.62
N VAL A 147 19.97 -11.56 -0.51
CA VAL A 147 19.41 -10.32 0.02
C VAL A 147 18.27 -10.61 1.00
N ASP A 148 18.29 -9.94 2.15
CA ASP A 148 17.25 -9.94 3.18
C ASP A 148 16.97 -8.47 3.54
N LEU A 149 15.86 -7.91 3.06
CA LEU A 149 15.43 -6.54 3.34
C LEU A 149 14.42 -6.56 4.48
N ARG A 150 14.69 -5.75 5.51
CA ARG A 150 13.75 -5.53 6.61
C ARG A 150 13.60 -4.04 6.84
N VAL A 151 12.37 -3.59 6.78
CA VAL A 151 12.00 -2.20 7.05
C VAL A 151 10.87 -2.20 8.06
N GLU A 152 11.00 -1.39 9.09
CA GLU A 152 9.94 -1.19 10.06
C GLU A 152 9.69 0.31 10.23
N ARG A 153 8.42 0.69 10.27
CA ARG A 153 7.97 2.04 10.57
C ARG A 153 6.97 1.99 11.71
N VAL A 154 7.23 2.78 12.74
CA VAL A 154 6.33 3.01 13.86
C VAL A 154 5.84 4.45 13.78
N GLU A 155 4.54 4.69 13.89
CA GLU A 155 3.96 6.02 13.84
C GLU A 155 2.67 6.15 14.63
N SER A 156 2.37 7.37 15.07
CA SER A 156 1.07 7.72 15.62
C SER A 156 0.01 7.74 14.52
N ILE A 157 -1.20 7.30 14.84
CA ILE A 157 -2.33 7.26 13.91
C ILE A 157 -3.44 8.20 14.38
N THR A 158 -4.05 8.90 13.43
CA THR A 158 -5.30 9.63 13.63
C THR A 158 -6.38 9.01 12.74
N GLY A 159 -7.40 8.43 13.34
CA GLY A 159 -8.38 7.61 12.63
C GLY A 159 -7.70 6.39 11.98
N VAL A 160 -7.80 6.27 10.66
CA VAL A 160 -7.20 5.14 9.90
C VAL A 160 -5.89 5.51 9.19
N THR A 161 -5.46 6.79 9.27
CA THR A 161 -4.36 7.35 8.47
C THR A 161 -3.15 7.62 9.35
N GLY A 162 -1.99 7.14 8.93
CA GLY A 162 -0.71 7.43 9.57
C GLY A 162 -0.28 8.89 9.41
N ALA A 163 0.44 9.42 10.40
CA ALA A 163 0.84 10.83 10.45
C ALA A 163 1.71 11.26 9.26
N SER A 164 2.54 10.36 8.72
CA SER A 164 3.45 10.64 7.59
C SER A 164 2.75 10.63 6.21
N THR A 165 1.57 10.05 6.10
CA THR A 165 0.88 9.81 4.82
C THR A 165 0.60 11.09 4.01
N PRO A 166 0.06 12.19 4.58
CA PRO A 166 -0.21 13.40 3.80
C PRO A 166 1.06 14.02 3.20
N ALA A 167 2.13 14.10 3.99
CA ALA A 167 3.41 14.63 3.52
C ALA A 167 4.01 13.76 2.42
N SER A 168 3.94 12.43 2.54
CA SER A 168 4.42 11.49 1.53
C SER A 168 3.67 11.64 0.21
N ILE A 169 2.34 11.76 0.25
CA ILE A 169 1.52 11.97 -0.95
C ILE A 169 1.89 13.31 -1.61
N TYR A 170 2.00 14.38 -0.83
CA TYR A 170 2.40 15.70 -1.34
C TYR A 170 3.76 15.65 -2.03
N ASN A 171 4.75 15.02 -1.39
CA ASN A 171 6.09 14.88 -1.96
C ASN A 171 6.09 14.03 -3.23
N THR A 172 5.29 12.98 -3.31
CA THR A 172 5.12 12.19 -4.55
C THR A 172 4.61 13.08 -5.69
N VAL A 173 3.62 13.94 -5.44
CA VAL A 173 3.12 14.89 -6.46
C VAL A 173 4.22 15.85 -6.91
N GLN A 174 5.01 16.38 -5.98
CA GLN A 174 6.14 17.26 -6.29
C GLN A 174 7.19 16.54 -7.14
N MET A 175 7.53 15.30 -6.82
CA MET A 175 8.51 14.51 -7.57
C MET A 175 8.04 14.21 -8.99
N ILE A 176 6.76 13.89 -9.18
CA ILE A 176 6.16 13.64 -10.50
C ILE A 176 6.21 14.92 -11.37
N GLY A 177 5.99 16.09 -10.76
CA GLY A 177 5.97 17.38 -11.44
C GLY A 177 7.35 18.01 -11.67
N SER A 178 8.37 17.56 -10.93
CA SER A 178 9.73 18.15 -11.01
C SER A 178 10.52 17.55 -12.17
N THR A 179 10.58 18.29 -13.28
CA THR A 179 11.38 17.93 -14.48
C THR A 179 12.52 18.92 -14.74
N GLY A 180 12.79 19.84 -13.80
CA GLY A 180 13.79 20.89 -13.92
C GLY A 180 15.24 20.38 -13.88
N PRO A 181 16.21 21.24 -14.17
CA PRO A 181 17.64 20.90 -14.05
C PRO A 181 18.01 20.66 -12.58
N GLY A 182 18.97 19.76 -12.34
CA GLY A 182 19.46 19.44 -11.00
C GLY A 182 19.82 17.97 -10.81
N ILE A 183 20.12 17.60 -9.58
CA ILE A 183 20.37 16.20 -9.20
C ILE A 183 19.05 15.62 -8.71
N HIS A 184 18.61 14.52 -9.29
CA HIS A 184 17.35 13.87 -8.97
C HIS A 184 17.58 12.45 -8.50
N LEU A 185 16.95 12.08 -7.38
CA LEU A 185 16.73 10.69 -6.99
C LEU A 185 15.52 10.15 -7.76
N ARG A 186 15.63 8.96 -8.29
CA ARG A 186 14.55 8.27 -9.01
C ARG A 186 14.50 6.82 -8.59
#